data_3e889dc870dd8775374fd185aa7a0eff
#
_entry.id   3e889dc870dd8775374fd185aa7a0eff
#
_cell.length_a   1.000
_cell.length_b   1.000
_cell.length_c   1.000
_cell.angle_alpha   90.00
_cell.angle_beta   90.00
_cell.angle_gamma   90.00
#
_symmetry.space_group_name_H-M   'P 1'
#
loop_
_entity.id
_entity.type
_entity.pdbx_description
1 polymer ?
#
loop_
_entity_poly.entity_id
_entity_poly.type
_entity_poly.pdbx_seq_one_letter_code
_entity_poly.pdbx_strand_id
1 'polypeptide(L)'
;MPALQEEHVVQLLRPLMRTRTVLEPVQNPPEAHTRERRGPHAAPPPQPAQPAATWECATTRFGGFPTAEEGETWPLCDGCADDLAFVAQVDHSRDGLHDRLPISFFTFFYCWNCHPWGRDSERGAWLVRSYTALRRPKVLVHGTEPDFEERHAVPRLEKSLPDAVGLHLHCRELWDLVPGDSGSPEAWANWHVVDRAALGLTQERARAPHMRNAAVAIGGYPYWANGGDETPVCTECTLPMELLLQIRPSELTDAMWGDVGTLYLFMCRIHTQQTGLRIQCT
;
A
#
# COMPACT_ATOMS: atom_id res chain seq x y z
N MET A 1 -13.59 -16.57 34.98
CA MET A 1 -14.47 -15.91 33.95
C MET A 1 -14.95 -17.00 32.99
N PRO A 2 -16.17 -16.94 32.41
CA PRO A 2 -16.55 -17.87 31.35
C PRO A 2 -15.57 -17.75 30.19
N ALA A 3 -15.24 -18.88 29.54
CA ALA A 3 -14.36 -18.88 28.37
C ALA A 3 -14.97 -18.02 27.25
N LEU A 4 -14.15 -17.23 26.59
CA LEU A 4 -14.57 -16.40 25.45
C LEU A 4 -15.14 -17.30 24.35
N GLN A 5 -16.37 -17.03 23.90
CA GLN A 5 -17.03 -17.81 22.88
C GLN A 5 -16.79 -17.23 21.49
N GLU A 6 -16.47 -18.08 20.54
CA GLU A 6 -16.14 -17.67 19.16
C GLU A 6 -17.29 -16.93 18.48
N GLU A 7 -18.55 -17.34 18.70
CA GLU A 7 -19.72 -16.64 18.15
C GLU A 7 -19.82 -15.18 18.60
N HIS A 8 -19.51 -14.92 19.88
CA HIS A 8 -19.48 -13.56 20.40
C HIS A 8 -18.39 -12.73 19.73
N VAL A 9 -17.19 -13.30 19.57
CA VAL A 9 -16.07 -12.66 18.87
C VAL A 9 -16.43 -12.35 17.42
N VAL A 10 -17.07 -13.28 16.70
CA VAL A 10 -17.55 -13.07 15.33
C VAL A 10 -18.52 -11.89 15.24
N GLN A 11 -19.44 -11.76 16.22
CA GLN A 11 -20.38 -10.63 16.26
C GLN A 11 -19.65 -9.28 16.42
N LEU A 12 -18.61 -9.23 17.25
CA LEU A 12 -17.81 -8.02 17.47
C LEU A 12 -16.88 -7.67 16.28
N LEU A 13 -16.30 -8.67 15.63
CA LEU A 13 -15.40 -8.46 14.50
C LEU A 13 -16.14 -8.16 13.18
N ARG A 14 -17.31 -8.71 12.96
CA ARG A 14 -18.05 -8.56 11.70
C ARG A 14 -18.27 -7.12 11.25
N PRO A 15 -18.66 -6.17 12.14
CA PRO A 15 -18.81 -4.76 11.78
C PRO A 15 -17.49 -4.08 11.41
N LEU A 16 -16.35 -4.64 11.81
CA LEU A 16 -15.03 -4.09 11.54
C LEU A 16 -14.47 -4.55 10.20
N MET A 17 -15.12 -5.51 9.52
CA MET A 17 -14.61 -6.01 8.24
C MET A 17 -14.54 -4.90 7.21
N ARG A 18 -13.37 -4.74 6.60
CA ARG A 18 -13.11 -3.85 5.47
C ARG A 18 -12.69 -4.66 4.26
N THR A 19 -12.82 -4.09 3.08
CA THR A 19 -12.18 -4.61 1.88
C THR A 19 -10.78 -4.00 1.77
N ARG A 20 -9.79 -4.81 1.45
CA ARG A 20 -8.47 -4.37 1.01
C ARG A 20 -8.17 -4.96 -0.35
N THR A 21 -7.30 -4.32 -1.09
CA THR A 21 -6.75 -4.85 -2.32
C THR A 21 -5.29 -5.22 -2.11
N VAL A 22 -4.97 -6.47 -2.32
CA VAL A 22 -3.60 -6.96 -2.37
C VAL A 22 -3.12 -6.82 -3.81
N LEU A 23 -1.93 -6.28 -3.99
CA LEU A 23 -1.27 -6.17 -5.28
C LEU A 23 -0.24 -7.29 -5.42
N GLU A 24 -0.36 -8.07 -6.48
CA GLU A 24 0.54 -9.16 -6.82
C GLU A 24 1.29 -8.84 -8.13
N PRO A 25 2.56 -9.22 -8.27
CA PRO A 25 3.28 -8.99 -9.52
C PRO A 25 2.62 -9.75 -10.67
N VAL A 26 2.57 -9.12 -11.85
CA VAL A 26 2.19 -9.83 -13.07
C VAL A 26 3.27 -10.88 -13.35
N GLN A 27 2.91 -12.15 -13.24
CA GLN A 27 3.80 -13.21 -13.65
C GLN A 27 3.88 -13.16 -15.19
N ASN A 28 5.01 -12.71 -15.72
CA ASN A 28 5.27 -12.91 -17.14
C ASN A 28 5.21 -14.42 -17.42
N PRO A 29 4.48 -14.86 -18.45
CA PRO A 29 4.56 -16.25 -18.86
C PRO A 29 6.04 -16.57 -19.10
N PRO A 30 6.53 -17.76 -18.70
CA PRO A 30 7.93 -18.12 -18.89
C PRO A 30 8.27 -17.83 -20.36
N GLU A 31 9.27 -16.98 -20.59
CA GLU A 31 9.76 -16.70 -21.91
C GLU A 31 10.00 -18.05 -22.58
N ALA A 32 9.24 -18.36 -23.62
CA ALA A 32 9.53 -19.49 -24.45
C ALA A 32 10.93 -19.22 -25.02
N HIS A 33 11.93 -19.96 -24.52
CA HIS A 33 13.30 -19.91 -25.02
C HIS A 33 13.33 -20.41 -26.45
N THR A 34 12.75 -19.69 -27.38
CA THR A 34 13.04 -19.83 -28.80
C THR A 34 14.39 -19.16 -29.03
N ARG A 35 15.45 -19.96 -28.84
CA ARG A 35 16.75 -19.66 -29.44
C ARG A 35 16.59 -19.70 -30.97
N GLU A 36 15.98 -18.66 -31.52
CA GLU A 36 16.17 -18.41 -32.95
C GLU A 36 17.59 -17.94 -33.16
N ARG A 37 18.38 -18.75 -33.84
CA ARG A 37 19.68 -18.38 -34.38
C ARG A 37 19.43 -17.26 -35.41
N ARG A 38 19.60 -16.00 -34.98
CA ARG A 38 19.60 -14.87 -35.90
C ARG A 38 20.80 -14.99 -36.83
N GLY A 39 20.55 -15.09 -38.11
CA GLY A 39 21.58 -15.02 -39.15
C GLY A 39 22.15 -13.58 -39.23
N PRO A 40 23.34 -13.37 -39.86
CA PRO A 40 24.12 -12.13 -39.80
C PRO A 40 23.54 -10.92 -40.53
N HIS A 41 22.32 -10.95 -41.03
CA HIS A 41 21.67 -9.87 -41.78
C HIS A 41 20.23 -9.51 -41.31
N ALA A 42 19.94 -9.65 -40.03
CA ALA A 42 18.67 -9.17 -39.53
C ALA A 42 18.63 -7.63 -39.49
N ALA A 43 17.62 -7.04 -40.13
CA ALA A 43 17.35 -5.60 -40.02
C ALA A 43 17.21 -5.19 -38.56
N PRO A 44 17.60 -3.95 -38.18
CA PRO A 44 17.40 -3.48 -36.82
C PRO A 44 15.93 -3.62 -36.45
N PRO A 45 15.62 -3.99 -35.18
CA PRO A 45 14.25 -4.11 -34.73
C PRO A 45 13.54 -2.76 -34.95
N PRO A 46 12.26 -2.77 -35.33
CA PRO A 46 11.48 -1.53 -35.41
C PRO A 46 11.56 -0.84 -34.03
N GLN A 47 11.79 0.46 -34.03
CA GLN A 47 11.72 1.27 -32.80
C GLN A 47 10.36 0.99 -32.15
N PRO A 48 10.30 0.81 -30.82
CA PRO A 48 9.03 0.61 -30.15
C PRO A 48 8.12 1.78 -30.53
N ALA A 49 6.95 1.44 -31.04
CA ALA A 49 5.93 2.44 -31.35
C ALA A 49 5.68 3.22 -30.06
N GLN A 50 5.73 4.56 -30.15
CA GLN A 50 5.32 5.40 -29.02
C GLN A 50 3.93 4.91 -28.58
N PRO A 51 3.72 4.63 -27.30
CA PRO A 51 2.44 4.14 -26.82
C PRO A 51 1.36 5.12 -27.23
N ALA A 52 0.30 4.61 -27.83
CA ALA A 52 -0.87 5.40 -28.19
C ALA A 52 -1.41 6.03 -26.91
N ALA A 53 -1.22 7.34 -26.82
CA ALA A 53 -1.60 8.12 -25.66
C ALA A 53 -3.11 8.11 -25.51
N THR A 54 -3.66 7.26 -24.61
CA THR A 54 -4.98 7.61 -24.17
C THR A 54 -5.33 7.04 -22.78
N TRP A 55 -5.48 5.81 -22.56
CA TRP A 55 -6.02 5.27 -21.27
C TRP A 55 -5.11 4.22 -20.63
N GLU A 56 -4.16 3.74 -21.37
CA GLU A 56 -3.16 2.75 -20.89
C GLU A 56 -2.16 3.37 -19.90
N CYS A 57 -2.10 4.72 -19.86
CA CYS A 57 -1.19 5.42 -18.95
C CYS A 57 -1.58 5.34 -17.48
N ALA A 58 -2.86 5.14 -17.14
CA ALA A 58 -3.38 5.21 -15.78
C ALA A 58 -3.54 3.82 -15.12
N THR A 59 -2.64 2.88 -15.36
CA THR A 59 -2.65 1.57 -14.73
C THR A 59 -1.91 1.57 -13.39
N THR A 60 -2.32 0.68 -12.48
CA THR A 60 -1.58 0.46 -11.23
C THR A 60 -0.23 -0.16 -11.52
N ARG A 61 0.85 0.53 -11.13
CA ARG A 61 2.24 0.09 -11.32
C ARG A 61 3.21 0.71 -10.32
N PHE A 62 4.38 0.11 -10.25
CA PHE A 62 5.53 0.56 -9.46
C PHE A 62 6.68 0.91 -10.40
N GLY A 63 7.42 1.96 -10.09
CA GLY A 63 8.52 2.41 -10.97
C GLY A 63 8.05 2.90 -12.35
N GLY A 64 8.98 3.05 -13.29
CA GLY A 64 8.72 3.71 -14.56
C GLY A 64 8.52 5.22 -14.42
N PHE A 65 7.70 5.81 -15.30
CA PHE A 65 7.33 7.21 -15.25
C PHE A 65 5.87 7.40 -14.86
N PRO A 66 5.55 8.32 -13.93
CA PRO A 66 4.19 8.50 -13.44
C PRO A 66 3.27 9.10 -14.51
N THR A 67 1.98 8.84 -14.35
CA THR A 67 0.92 9.58 -15.01
C THR A 67 0.56 10.80 -14.15
N ALA A 68 0.43 11.95 -14.78
CA ALA A 68 0.09 13.21 -14.15
C ALA A 68 -0.94 13.98 -15.02
N GLU A 69 -1.54 15.03 -14.50
CA GLU A 69 -2.32 15.97 -15.31
C GLU A 69 -1.39 16.82 -16.21
N GLU A 70 -1.89 17.17 -17.38
CA GLU A 70 -1.17 18.08 -18.26
C GLU A 70 -0.82 19.38 -17.56
N GLY A 71 0.45 19.78 -17.62
CA GLY A 71 0.97 20.99 -16.96
C GLY A 71 1.59 20.77 -15.59
N GLU A 72 1.45 19.59 -14.99
CA GLU A 72 2.18 19.26 -13.78
C GLU A 72 3.68 19.05 -14.08
N THR A 73 4.51 19.41 -13.10
CA THR A 73 5.96 19.26 -13.17
C THR A 73 6.43 18.15 -12.23
N TRP A 74 7.65 17.67 -12.46
CA TRP A 74 8.29 16.72 -11.54
C TRP A 74 8.44 17.36 -10.16
N PRO A 75 8.11 16.64 -9.06
CA PRO A 75 8.20 17.21 -7.72
C PRO A 75 9.63 17.20 -7.20
N LEU A 76 9.98 18.27 -6.48
CA LEU A 76 11.24 18.41 -5.78
C LEU A 76 11.04 18.19 -4.28
N CYS A 77 12.10 17.74 -3.62
CA CYS A 77 12.15 17.63 -2.16
C CYS A 77 12.33 19.01 -1.54
N ASP A 78 11.45 19.39 -0.62
CA ASP A 78 11.57 20.67 0.09
C ASP A 78 12.80 20.72 1.01
N GLY A 79 13.34 19.57 1.41
CA GLY A 79 14.48 19.49 2.34
C GLY A 79 15.84 19.63 1.67
N CYS A 80 16.07 18.97 0.51
CA CYS A 80 17.35 18.98 -0.19
C CYS A 80 17.30 19.55 -1.60
N ALA A 81 16.13 19.90 -2.09
CA ALA A 81 15.87 20.40 -3.45
C ALA A 81 16.19 19.37 -4.58
N ASP A 82 16.48 18.13 -4.25
CA ASP A 82 16.64 17.07 -5.23
C ASP A 82 15.27 16.59 -5.75
N ASP A 83 15.26 15.94 -6.90
CA ASP A 83 14.08 15.31 -7.45
C ASP A 83 13.56 14.20 -6.50
N LEU A 84 12.24 14.15 -6.31
CA LEU A 84 11.63 13.03 -5.63
C LEU A 84 11.56 11.83 -6.58
N ALA A 85 12.01 10.66 -6.14
CA ALA A 85 11.88 9.43 -6.91
C ALA A 85 10.40 8.99 -6.98
N PHE A 86 9.93 8.65 -8.16
CA PHE A 86 8.62 8.05 -8.34
C PHE A 86 8.63 6.59 -7.88
N VAL A 87 7.72 6.23 -6.96
CA VAL A 87 7.65 4.89 -6.40
C VAL A 87 6.49 4.09 -6.97
N ALA A 88 5.28 4.67 -6.96
CA ALA A 88 4.08 3.95 -7.35
C ALA A 88 2.96 4.87 -7.83
N GLN A 89 2.10 4.34 -8.69
CA GLN A 89 0.78 4.90 -8.98
C GLN A 89 -0.29 3.83 -8.83
N VAL A 90 -1.48 4.24 -8.42
CA VAL A 90 -2.62 3.37 -8.22
C VAL A 90 -3.86 3.96 -8.88
N ASP A 91 -4.49 3.17 -9.72
CA ASP A 91 -5.77 3.48 -10.34
C ASP A 91 -6.91 2.78 -9.58
N HIS A 92 -7.65 3.57 -8.80
CA HIS A 92 -8.84 3.08 -8.08
C HIS A 92 -10.10 3.06 -8.96
N SER A 93 -10.09 3.78 -10.07
CA SER A 93 -11.29 4.02 -10.88
C SER A 93 -11.81 2.76 -11.56
N ARG A 94 -10.92 1.79 -11.83
CA ARG A 94 -11.26 0.56 -12.56
C ARG A 94 -11.66 -0.58 -11.66
N ASP A 95 -10.98 -0.73 -10.55
CA ASP A 95 -11.02 -1.95 -9.77
C ASP A 95 -11.70 -1.76 -8.41
N GLY A 96 -12.17 -0.54 -8.10
CA GLY A 96 -12.76 -0.21 -6.80
C GLY A 96 -11.80 -0.49 -5.66
N LEU A 97 -10.51 -0.22 -5.89
CA LEU A 97 -9.42 -0.62 -5.00
C LEU A 97 -9.54 -0.04 -3.59
N HIS A 98 -10.27 1.08 -3.46
CA HIS A 98 -10.48 1.71 -2.16
C HIS A 98 -11.88 2.33 -2.07
N ASP A 99 -12.75 1.74 -1.27
CA ASP A 99 -14.16 2.15 -1.13
C ASP A 99 -14.37 3.31 -0.13
N ARG A 100 -13.34 3.70 0.62
CA ARG A 100 -13.43 4.68 1.71
C ARG A 100 -12.84 6.05 1.39
N LEU A 101 -12.12 6.19 0.29
CA LEU A 101 -11.50 7.45 -0.12
C LEU A 101 -12.13 7.99 -1.40
N PRO A 102 -12.46 9.29 -1.45
CA PRO A 102 -13.11 9.92 -2.59
C PRO A 102 -12.10 10.32 -3.68
N ILE A 103 -11.15 9.44 -3.98
CA ILE A 103 -10.14 9.61 -5.04
C ILE A 103 -10.23 8.45 -6.00
N SER A 104 -9.89 8.66 -7.26
CA SER A 104 -9.85 7.62 -8.28
C SER A 104 -8.43 7.22 -8.69
N PHE A 105 -7.47 8.08 -8.44
CA PHE A 105 -6.08 7.86 -8.82
C PHE A 105 -5.14 8.58 -7.87
N PHE A 106 -3.96 8.01 -7.62
CA PHE A 106 -2.88 8.72 -6.94
C PHE A 106 -1.50 8.27 -7.42
N THR A 107 -0.51 9.14 -7.22
CA THR A 107 0.92 8.85 -7.40
C THR A 107 1.66 9.12 -6.10
N PHE A 108 2.70 8.34 -5.86
CA PHE A 108 3.56 8.47 -4.68
C PHE A 108 5.01 8.67 -5.08
N PHE A 109 5.63 9.69 -4.47
CA PHE A 109 7.03 10.06 -4.64
C PHE A 109 7.73 10.11 -3.28
N TYR A 110 9.04 9.81 -3.26
CA TYR A 110 9.84 9.71 -2.04
C TYR A 110 11.26 10.22 -2.25
N CYS A 111 11.81 10.93 -1.26
CA CYS A 111 13.21 11.40 -1.28
C CYS A 111 14.15 10.38 -0.66
N TRP A 112 14.99 9.76 -1.46
CA TRP A 112 15.99 8.82 -0.97
C TRP A 112 17.20 9.49 -0.33
N ASN A 113 17.41 10.79 -0.56
CA ASN A 113 18.49 11.55 0.09
C ASN A 113 18.12 11.96 1.53
N CYS A 114 16.88 12.43 1.74
CA CYS A 114 16.40 12.84 3.07
C CYS A 114 15.89 11.68 3.92
N HIS A 115 15.52 10.56 3.32
CA HIS A 115 14.97 9.37 4.00
C HIS A 115 13.88 9.69 5.04
N PRO A 116 12.76 10.31 4.67
CA PRO A 116 11.73 10.68 5.66
C PRO A 116 11.08 9.45 6.30
N TRP A 117 10.86 9.52 7.62
CA TRP A 117 10.20 8.47 8.42
C TRP A 117 8.75 8.80 8.77
N GLY A 118 8.27 9.96 8.31
CA GLY A 118 6.91 10.44 8.55
C GLY A 118 6.78 11.37 9.75
N ARG A 119 7.87 12.00 10.18
CA ARG A 119 7.82 13.11 11.18
C ARG A 119 7.27 14.36 10.50
N ASP A 120 6.63 15.23 11.28
CA ASP A 120 6.09 16.50 10.76
C ASP A 120 7.17 17.40 10.15
N SER A 121 8.39 17.37 10.68
CA SER A 121 9.55 18.12 10.17
C SER A 121 10.05 17.61 8.81
N GLU A 122 9.61 16.46 8.35
CA GLU A 122 10.04 15.82 7.10
C GLU A 122 9.02 16.01 5.96
N ARG A 123 7.96 16.80 6.21
CA ARG A 123 6.98 17.15 5.18
C ARG A 123 7.67 17.82 4.01
N GLY A 124 7.29 17.42 2.79
CA GLY A 124 7.93 17.86 1.56
C GLY A 124 9.10 16.99 1.09
N ALA A 125 9.59 16.02 1.91
CA ALA A 125 10.53 14.99 1.46
C ALA A 125 9.81 13.74 0.89
N TRP A 126 8.50 13.78 0.80
CA TRP A 126 7.64 12.82 0.11
C TRP A 126 6.36 13.50 -0.35
N LEU A 127 5.70 12.94 -1.37
CA LEU A 127 4.50 13.52 -1.94
C LEU A 127 3.52 12.44 -2.39
N VAL A 128 2.25 12.61 -2.03
CA VAL A 128 1.13 11.90 -2.66
C VAL A 128 0.32 12.93 -3.47
N ARG A 129 0.26 12.76 -4.79
CA ARG A 129 -0.70 13.48 -5.62
C ARG A 129 -1.93 12.62 -5.79
N SER A 130 -3.07 13.15 -5.43
CA SER A 130 -4.36 12.45 -5.50
C SER A 130 -5.33 13.16 -6.42
N TYR A 131 -6.12 12.38 -7.17
CA TYR A 131 -7.04 12.89 -8.17
C TYR A 131 -8.40 12.22 -7.99
N THR A 132 -9.47 13.01 -8.03
CA THR A 132 -10.85 12.48 -8.13
C THR A 132 -11.14 11.99 -9.54
N ALA A 133 -10.49 12.56 -10.54
CA ALA A 133 -10.49 12.11 -11.93
C ALA A 133 -9.27 12.72 -12.65
N LEU A 134 -8.62 11.93 -13.47
CA LEU A 134 -7.64 12.44 -14.45
C LEU A 134 -8.39 12.94 -15.69
N ARG A 135 -8.23 14.20 -16.04
CA ARG A 135 -8.91 14.85 -17.19
C ARG A 135 -8.07 14.82 -18.44
N ARG A 136 -6.79 15.13 -18.31
CA ARG A 136 -5.80 15.13 -19.39
C ARG A 136 -4.56 14.38 -18.94
N PRO A 137 -4.65 13.06 -18.79
CA PRO A 137 -3.53 12.26 -18.33
C PRO A 137 -2.38 12.31 -19.32
N LYS A 138 -1.18 12.54 -18.82
CA LYS A 138 0.05 12.55 -19.56
C LYS A 138 1.13 11.82 -18.76
N VAL A 139 1.98 11.06 -19.45
CA VAL A 139 3.18 10.51 -18.82
C VAL A 139 4.13 11.67 -18.53
N LEU A 140 4.49 11.82 -17.27
CA LEU A 140 5.44 12.82 -16.82
C LEU A 140 6.84 12.21 -16.88
N VAL A 141 7.61 12.61 -17.89
CA VAL A 141 8.98 12.12 -18.08
C VAL A 141 9.95 13.09 -17.44
N HIS A 142 10.91 12.57 -16.68
CA HIS A 142 12.01 13.30 -16.09
C HIS A 142 13.31 12.50 -16.25
N GLY A 143 14.36 13.13 -16.76
CA GLY A 143 15.60 12.43 -17.09
C GLY A 143 15.46 11.48 -18.29
N THR A 144 16.40 10.57 -18.43
CA THR A 144 16.46 9.57 -19.52
C THR A 144 15.99 8.20 -19.09
N GLU A 145 16.12 7.89 -17.81
CA GLU A 145 15.76 6.60 -17.20
C GLU A 145 14.96 6.83 -15.90
N PRO A 146 14.02 5.95 -15.56
CA PRO A 146 13.30 6.02 -14.29
C PRO A 146 14.19 5.53 -13.14
N ASP A 147 13.90 6.01 -11.90
CA ASP A 147 14.62 5.58 -10.69
C ASP A 147 14.44 4.08 -10.38
N PHE A 148 13.29 3.52 -10.74
CA PHE A 148 12.95 2.11 -10.57
C PHE A 148 12.39 1.54 -11.85
N GLU A 149 12.69 0.25 -12.09
CA GLU A 149 12.12 -0.50 -13.20
C GLU A 149 10.58 -0.55 -13.09
N GLU A 150 9.89 -0.37 -14.23
CA GLU A 150 8.43 -0.45 -14.28
C GLU A 150 7.94 -1.88 -14.04
N ARG A 151 7.05 -2.04 -13.06
CA ARG A 151 6.43 -3.31 -12.71
C ARG A 151 4.93 -3.13 -12.55
N HIS A 152 4.17 -3.97 -13.25
CA HIS A 152 2.73 -3.97 -13.18
C HIS A 152 2.21 -4.91 -12.09
N ALA A 153 1.08 -4.54 -11.50
CA ALA A 153 0.43 -5.30 -10.46
C ALA A 153 -0.97 -5.74 -10.86
N VAL A 154 -1.34 -6.95 -10.41
CA VAL A 154 -2.70 -7.48 -10.52
C VAL A 154 -3.39 -7.30 -9.17
N PRO A 155 -4.54 -6.64 -9.12
CA PRO A 155 -5.30 -6.48 -7.89
C PRO A 155 -6.08 -7.75 -7.53
N ARG A 156 -6.08 -8.10 -6.23
CA ARG A 156 -6.90 -9.15 -5.66
C ARG A 156 -7.61 -8.64 -4.41
N LEU A 157 -8.94 -8.68 -4.43
CA LEU A 157 -9.75 -8.23 -3.30
C LEU A 157 -9.74 -9.26 -2.17
N GLU A 158 -9.54 -8.77 -0.96
CA GLU A 158 -9.59 -9.56 0.27
C GLU A 158 -10.40 -8.87 1.35
N LYS A 159 -10.81 -9.63 2.37
CA LYS A 159 -11.34 -9.07 3.61
C LYS A 159 -10.19 -8.80 4.57
N SER A 160 -10.28 -7.67 5.27
CA SER A 160 -9.29 -7.20 6.24
C SER A 160 -9.98 -6.93 7.57
N LEU A 161 -9.31 -7.31 8.64
CA LEU A 161 -9.67 -7.01 10.02
C LEU A 161 -8.46 -6.35 10.70
N PRO A 162 -8.66 -5.54 11.76
CA PRO A 162 -7.56 -5.01 12.54
C PRO A 162 -6.76 -6.15 13.16
N ASP A 163 -5.46 -6.01 13.22
CA ASP A 163 -4.60 -6.91 14.00
C ASP A 163 -4.76 -6.68 15.50
N ALA A 164 -4.00 -7.42 16.32
CA ALA A 164 -4.07 -7.30 17.76
C ALA A 164 -3.84 -5.86 18.25
N VAL A 165 -2.94 -5.14 17.59
CA VAL A 165 -2.62 -3.75 17.93
C VAL A 165 -3.77 -2.82 17.56
N GLY A 166 -4.33 -2.97 16.36
CA GLY A 166 -5.45 -2.15 15.88
C GLY A 166 -6.74 -2.35 16.67
N LEU A 167 -6.91 -3.46 17.39
CA LEU A 167 -8.12 -3.69 18.20
C LEU A 167 -8.35 -2.60 19.25
N HIS A 168 -7.31 -2.00 19.82
CA HIS A 168 -7.48 -0.94 20.84
C HIS A 168 -8.20 0.30 20.30
N LEU A 169 -8.07 0.57 19.01
CA LEU A 169 -8.78 1.69 18.35
C LEU A 169 -10.18 1.30 17.87
N HIS A 170 -10.37 0.04 17.50
CA HIS A 170 -11.56 -0.38 16.76
C HIS A 170 -12.52 -1.26 17.55
N CYS A 171 -12.04 -1.99 18.57
CA CYS A 171 -12.86 -2.86 19.41
C CYS A 171 -12.24 -3.02 20.81
N ARG A 172 -12.49 -2.06 21.67
CA ARG A 172 -11.96 -2.03 23.02
C ARG A 172 -12.31 -3.29 23.82
N GLU A 173 -13.53 -3.83 23.64
CA GLU A 173 -13.99 -5.03 24.32
C GLU A 173 -13.10 -6.24 24.02
N LEU A 174 -12.72 -6.45 22.76
CA LEU A 174 -11.79 -7.52 22.38
C LEU A 174 -10.34 -7.20 22.79
N TRP A 175 -9.94 -5.95 22.71
CA TRP A 175 -8.60 -5.53 23.14
C TRP A 175 -8.34 -5.86 24.62
N ASP A 176 -9.31 -5.62 25.48
CA ASP A 176 -9.18 -5.88 26.92
C ASP A 176 -9.14 -7.39 27.27
N LEU A 177 -9.50 -8.27 26.32
CA LEU A 177 -9.50 -9.72 26.46
C LEU A 177 -8.27 -10.41 25.86
N VAL A 178 -7.48 -9.72 25.02
CA VAL A 178 -6.30 -10.28 24.37
C VAL A 178 -5.02 -9.87 25.10
N PRO A 179 -3.90 -10.61 24.92
CA PRO A 179 -2.67 -10.25 25.62
C PRO A 179 -2.12 -8.92 25.13
N GLY A 180 -2.02 -7.98 26.08
CA GLY A 180 -1.02 -6.92 25.99
C GLY A 180 0.33 -7.49 26.45
N ASP A 181 1.10 -6.71 27.19
CA ASP A 181 2.40 -7.14 27.74
C ASP A 181 2.30 -8.17 28.89
N SER A 182 1.10 -8.45 29.38
CA SER A 182 0.92 -9.28 30.61
C SER A 182 1.04 -10.79 30.39
N GLY A 183 0.93 -11.28 29.18
CA GLY A 183 1.19 -12.68 28.79
C GLY A 183 0.47 -13.75 29.58
N SER A 184 -0.70 -13.46 30.21
CA SER A 184 -1.41 -14.48 30.99
C SER A 184 -1.90 -15.63 30.12
N PRO A 185 -1.92 -16.87 30.61
CA PRO A 185 -2.43 -18.02 29.85
C PRO A 185 -3.87 -17.83 29.34
N GLU A 186 -4.71 -17.15 30.15
CA GLU A 186 -6.09 -16.85 29.75
C GLU A 186 -6.17 -15.84 28.61
N ALA A 187 -5.35 -14.80 28.65
CA ALA A 187 -5.28 -13.81 27.57
C ALA A 187 -4.81 -14.46 26.25
N TRP A 188 -3.83 -15.36 26.31
CA TRP A 188 -3.40 -16.14 25.15
C TRP A 188 -4.50 -17.07 24.62
N ALA A 189 -5.26 -17.74 25.52
CA ALA A 189 -6.39 -18.57 25.12
C ALA A 189 -7.47 -17.72 24.41
N ASN A 190 -7.77 -16.53 24.93
CA ASN A 190 -8.69 -15.59 24.30
C ASN A 190 -8.19 -15.12 22.92
N TRP A 191 -6.89 -14.81 22.81
CA TRP A 191 -6.29 -14.46 21.54
C TRP A 191 -6.48 -15.54 20.46
N HIS A 192 -6.30 -16.81 20.82
CA HIS A 192 -6.56 -17.91 19.89
C HIS A 192 -8.01 -18.00 19.42
N VAL A 193 -8.97 -17.63 20.28
CA VAL A 193 -10.39 -17.57 19.87
C VAL A 193 -10.61 -16.42 18.89
N VAL A 194 -10.03 -15.24 19.16
CA VAL A 194 -10.10 -14.07 18.28
C VAL A 194 -9.47 -14.36 16.91
N ASP A 195 -8.29 -14.99 16.92
CA ASP A 195 -7.58 -15.35 15.69
C ASP A 195 -8.36 -16.35 14.82
N ARG A 196 -8.97 -17.39 15.42
CA ARG A 196 -9.82 -18.33 14.67
C ARG A 196 -11.05 -17.65 14.09
N ALA A 197 -11.74 -16.81 14.87
CA ALA A 197 -12.90 -16.07 14.42
C ALA A 197 -12.53 -15.13 13.24
N ALA A 198 -11.41 -14.42 13.35
CA ALA A 198 -10.89 -13.55 12.28
C ALA A 198 -10.57 -14.33 11.01
N LEU A 199 -9.91 -15.49 11.13
CA LEU A 199 -9.63 -16.40 10.02
C LEU A 199 -10.90 -16.89 9.34
N GLY A 200 -11.92 -17.26 10.11
CA GLY A 200 -13.22 -17.67 9.56
C GLY A 200 -13.94 -16.56 8.80
N LEU A 201 -13.82 -15.31 9.27
CA LEU A 201 -14.43 -14.15 8.63
C LEU A 201 -13.71 -13.71 7.36
N THR A 202 -12.38 -13.75 7.35
CA THR A 202 -11.57 -13.27 6.21
C THR A 202 -11.38 -14.34 5.16
N GLN A 203 -11.68 -15.61 5.47
CA GLN A 203 -11.40 -16.78 4.63
C GLN A 203 -9.91 -16.90 4.26
N GLU A 204 -9.05 -16.21 4.96
CA GLU A 204 -7.61 -16.39 4.81
C GLU A 204 -7.26 -17.83 5.18
N ARG A 205 -6.73 -18.58 4.22
CA ARG A 205 -6.11 -19.88 4.52
C ARG A 205 -5.04 -19.64 5.58
N ALA A 206 -4.98 -20.49 6.59
CA ALA A 206 -4.02 -20.43 7.70
C ALA A 206 -2.56 -20.37 7.19
N ARG A 207 -2.13 -19.18 6.80
CA ARG A 207 -0.72 -18.87 6.62
C ARG A 207 -0.17 -18.48 7.98
N ALA A 208 1.08 -18.82 8.23
CA ALA A 208 1.74 -18.38 9.45
C ALA A 208 1.52 -16.86 9.66
N PRO A 209 1.35 -16.37 10.89
CA PRO A 209 1.01 -14.97 11.15
C PRO A 209 1.87 -13.95 10.41
N HIS A 210 3.17 -14.24 10.24
CA HIS A 210 4.12 -13.42 9.49
C HIS A 210 3.91 -13.48 7.95
N MET A 211 3.14 -14.45 7.44
CA MET A 211 2.83 -14.60 6.00
C MET A 211 1.44 -14.05 5.62
N ARG A 212 0.65 -13.60 6.59
CA ARG A 212 -0.66 -12.94 6.35
C ARG A 212 -0.49 -11.52 5.81
N ASN A 213 0.73 -11.05 5.77
CA ASN A 213 1.07 -9.73 5.29
C ASN A 213 1.21 -9.74 3.79
N ALA A 214 0.24 -9.15 3.11
CA ALA A 214 0.45 -8.76 1.74
C ALA A 214 1.67 -7.84 1.67
N ALA A 215 2.60 -8.13 0.78
CA ALA A 215 3.77 -7.27 0.58
C ALA A 215 3.34 -5.86 0.17
N VAL A 216 2.29 -5.77 -0.67
CA VAL A 216 1.69 -4.50 -1.06
C VAL A 216 0.18 -4.60 -0.93
N ALA A 217 -0.43 -3.65 -0.22
CA ALA A 217 -1.87 -3.61 0.01
C ALA A 217 -2.40 -2.18 -0.04
N ILE A 218 -3.63 -2.02 -0.55
CA ILE A 218 -4.37 -0.76 -0.64
C ILE A 218 -5.60 -0.87 0.24
N GLY A 219 -5.82 0.12 1.10
CA GLY A 219 -6.96 0.15 2.01
C GLY A 219 -6.96 -0.94 3.07
N GLY A 220 -8.09 -1.17 3.70
CA GLY A 220 -8.23 -2.08 4.83
C GLY A 220 -7.60 -1.54 6.11
N TYR A 221 -6.90 -2.40 6.85
CA TYR A 221 -6.16 -2.05 8.05
C TYR A 221 -4.67 -2.22 7.82
N PRO A 222 -3.82 -1.33 8.39
CA PRO A 222 -2.38 -1.52 8.35
C PRO A 222 -2.00 -2.79 9.12
N TYR A 223 -0.98 -3.45 8.65
CA TYR A 223 -0.30 -4.48 9.41
C TYR A 223 1.01 -3.90 9.97
N TRP A 224 1.00 -3.63 11.26
CA TRP A 224 2.10 -2.98 11.93
C TRP A 224 3.26 -3.94 12.17
N ALA A 225 4.44 -3.60 11.66
CA ALA A 225 5.63 -4.45 11.77
C ALA A 225 6.17 -4.51 13.21
N ASN A 226 6.07 -3.42 13.97
CA ASN A 226 6.68 -3.26 15.30
C ASN A 226 5.68 -3.16 16.44
N GLY A 227 4.45 -3.60 16.27
CA GLY A 227 3.50 -3.77 17.34
C GLY A 227 2.96 -2.49 18.00
N GLY A 228 3.12 -1.32 17.40
CA GLY A 228 2.50 -0.06 17.83
C GLY A 228 1.59 0.50 16.74
N ASP A 229 0.36 0.90 17.07
CA ASP A 229 -0.49 1.60 16.12
C ASP A 229 -0.01 3.06 15.99
N GLU A 230 0.51 3.40 14.82
CA GLU A 230 0.99 4.73 14.48
C GLU A 230 0.08 5.43 13.46
N THR A 231 -1.20 5.03 13.39
CA THR A 231 -2.17 5.66 12.48
C THR A 231 -2.21 7.18 12.71
N PRO A 232 -1.87 8.00 11.70
CA PRO A 232 -1.91 9.44 11.86
C PRO A 232 -3.34 9.94 12.06
N VAL A 233 -3.47 11.06 12.75
CA VAL A 233 -4.72 11.82 12.81
C VAL A 233 -4.66 13.01 11.86
N CYS A 234 -5.79 13.33 11.25
CA CYS A 234 -5.90 14.50 10.39
C CYS A 234 -5.79 15.78 11.24
N THR A 235 -4.95 16.72 10.82
CA THR A 235 -4.75 17.98 11.54
C THR A 235 -5.97 18.91 11.47
N GLU A 236 -6.87 18.71 10.49
CA GLU A 236 -8.06 19.54 10.30
C GLU A 236 -9.29 19.00 11.04
N CYS A 237 -9.57 17.67 10.95
CA CYS A 237 -10.76 17.10 11.58
C CYS A 237 -10.47 16.19 12.78
N THR A 238 -9.21 15.99 13.14
CA THR A 238 -8.78 15.15 14.28
C THR A 238 -9.21 13.68 14.21
N LEU A 239 -9.74 13.22 13.08
CA LEU A 239 -10.11 11.81 12.87
C LEU A 239 -8.88 11.01 12.44
N PRO A 240 -8.79 9.72 12.84
CA PRO A 240 -7.79 8.82 12.29
C PRO A 240 -7.87 8.78 10.77
N MET A 241 -6.72 8.77 10.11
CA MET A 241 -6.63 8.65 8.66
C MET A 241 -6.88 7.20 8.23
N GLU A 242 -7.31 7.02 6.97
CA GLU A 242 -7.46 5.70 6.35
C GLU A 242 -6.13 5.28 5.73
N LEU A 243 -5.80 3.98 5.80
CA LEU A 243 -4.65 3.43 5.09
C LEU A 243 -4.88 3.59 3.58
N LEU A 244 -4.00 4.31 2.91
CA LEU A 244 -4.03 4.47 1.47
C LEU A 244 -3.25 3.33 0.79
N LEU A 245 -2.01 3.11 1.23
CA LEU A 245 -1.10 2.13 0.64
C LEU A 245 -0.12 1.63 1.70
N GLN A 246 0.12 0.33 1.74
CA GLN A 246 1.20 -0.31 2.48
C GLN A 246 2.15 -0.97 1.49
N ILE A 247 3.45 -0.73 1.63
CA ILE A 247 4.48 -1.33 0.79
C ILE A 247 5.57 -1.96 1.66
N ARG A 248 5.86 -3.23 1.41
CA ARG A 248 7.05 -3.94 1.90
C ARG A 248 7.96 -4.26 0.71
N PRO A 249 9.26 -4.46 0.92
CA PRO A 249 10.13 -4.99 -0.12
C PRO A 249 9.54 -6.26 -0.75
N SER A 250 9.43 -6.28 -2.08
CA SER A 250 8.76 -7.35 -2.81
C SER A 250 9.19 -7.35 -4.28
N GLU A 251 8.68 -8.31 -5.04
CA GLU A 251 8.88 -8.34 -6.50
C GLU A 251 8.24 -7.16 -7.24
N LEU A 252 7.37 -6.38 -6.60
CA LEU A 252 6.76 -5.18 -7.20
C LEU A 252 7.64 -3.94 -7.09
N THR A 253 8.58 -3.90 -6.15
CA THR A 253 9.46 -2.74 -5.98
C THR A 253 10.78 -3.13 -5.35
N ASP A 254 11.87 -2.59 -5.88
CA ASP A 254 13.21 -2.69 -5.29
C ASP A 254 13.42 -1.64 -4.18
N ALA A 255 12.43 -0.79 -3.94
CA ALA A 255 12.48 0.21 -2.88
C ALA A 255 12.59 -0.46 -1.50
N MET A 256 13.58 -0.05 -0.72
CA MET A 256 13.84 -0.58 0.61
C MET A 256 13.87 0.57 1.62
N TRP A 257 12.94 0.56 2.56
CA TRP A 257 12.87 1.55 3.62
C TRP A 257 13.58 1.02 4.88
N GLY A 258 14.72 1.66 5.22
CA GLY A 258 15.53 1.22 6.35
C GLY A 258 15.98 -0.24 6.20
N ASP A 259 15.96 -1.00 7.31
CA ASP A 259 16.29 -2.43 7.32
C ASP A 259 15.03 -3.28 7.08
N VAL A 260 14.75 -3.57 5.80
CA VAL A 260 13.58 -4.36 5.34
C VAL A 260 12.24 -3.81 5.86
N GLY A 261 12.15 -2.50 6.01
CA GLY A 261 11.00 -1.83 6.61
C GLY A 261 9.74 -1.87 5.75
N THR A 262 8.63 -1.59 6.40
CA THR A 262 7.32 -1.39 5.78
C THR A 262 6.99 0.09 5.76
N LEU A 263 6.62 0.61 4.60
CA LEU A 263 6.10 1.96 4.43
C LEU A 263 4.57 1.91 4.43
N TYR A 264 3.97 2.87 5.13
CA TYR A 264 2.53 3.06 5.21
C TYR A 264 2.19 4.48 4.80
N LEU A 265 1.31 4.64 3.82
CA LEU A 265 0.70 5.91 3.44
C LEU A 265 -0.73 5.97 3.95
N PHE A 266 -1.09 7.12 4.47
CA PHE A 266 -2.43 7.38 4.97
C PHE A 266 -3.00 8.63 4.32
N MET A 267 -4.33 8.71 4.29
CA MET A 267 -5.06 9.87 3.78
C MET A 267 -6.31 10.12 4.61
N CYS A 268 -6.62 11.38 4.86
CA CYS A 268 -7.90 11.72 5.47
C CYS A 268 -9.03 11.55 4.46
N ARG A 269 -10.08 10.85 4.84
CA ARG A 269 -11.25 10.63 3.97
C ARG A 269 -12.06 11.91 3.67
N ILE A 270 -11.91 12.95 4.51
CA ILE A 270 -12.60 14.22 4.36
C ILE A 270 -11.69 15.25 3.69
N HIS A 271 -10.45 15.35 4.17
CA HIS A 271 -9.45 16.31 3.70
C HIS A 271 -8.37 15.55 2.92
N THR A 272 -8.66 15.20 1.67
CA THR A 272 -7.79 14.32 0.85
C THR A 272 -6.41 14.90 0.56
N GLN A 273 -6.20 16.19 0.83
CA GLN A 273 -4.87 16.81 0.79
C GLN A 273 -4.04 16.53 2.06
N GLN A 274 -4.71 16.07 3.14
CA GLN A 274 -4.04 15.67 4.36
C GLN A 274 -3.63 14.22 4.25
N THR A 275 -2.34 14.00 4.08
CA THR A 275 -1.71 12.70 3.96
C THR A 275 -0.71 12.48 5.10
N GLY A 276 -0.43 11.24 5.41
CA GLY A 276 0.55 10.83 6.41
C GLY A 276 1.42 9.69 5.91
N LEU A 277 2.67 9.67 6.34
CA LEU A 277 3.62 8.60 6.07
C LEU A 277 4.11 8.03 7.40
N ARG A 278 4.30 6.72 7.46
CA ARG A 278 5.01 6.02 8.54
C ARG A 278 5.90 4.96 7.93
N ILE A 279 7.03 4.68 8.57
CA ILE A 279 7.91 3.58 8.25
C ILE A 279 8.22 2.84 9.54
N GLN A 280 8.07 1.52 9.52
CA GLN A 280 8.51 0.65 10.61
C GLN A 280 9.48 -0.40 10.07
N CYS A 281 10.59 -0.60 10.78
CA CYS A 281 11.58 -1.65 10.51
C CYS A 281 11.49 -2.72 11.60
N THR A 282 11.75 -3.98 11.27
CA THR A 282 11.76 -5.11 12.22
C THR A 282 13.12 -5.28 12.86
#